data_c2151088a933a49b00acacb8f061a1c8
#
_entry.id   c2151088a933a49b00acacb8f061a1c8
#
_cell.length_a   1.000
_cell.length_b   1.000
_cell.length_c   1.000
_cell.angle_alpha   90.00
_cell.angle_beta   90.00
_cell.angle_gamma   90.00
#
_symmetry.space_group_name_H-M   'P 1'
#
loop_
_entity.id
_entity.type
_entity.pdbx_description
1 polymer ?
#
loop_
_entity_poly.entity_id
_entity_poly.type
_entity_poly.pdbx_seq_one_letter_code
_entity_poly.pdbx_strand_id
1 'polypeptide(L)'
;MVCGMDDGPKTDWLISALEKFSGAVDLLVQVGNIEMIQTESRLDVADNTGAKSVLCIKVLGGSKRRYASVGDIIKVTIKEAAPRGRVKKGEVYSAVVVRTAKGIRRGDGSLVKFDGNAAVLLNAKLEPIGTRIFGPVTRELRTEKFMKIVSLAPEVL
;
A
#
# COMPACT_ATOMS: atom_id res chain seq x y z
N MET A 1 -21.52 -4.46 65.26
CA MET A 1 -22.15 -5.20 64.17
C MET A 1 -22.03 -4.37 62.90
N VAL A 2 -21.03 -4.63 62.10
CA VAL A 2 -20.86 -3.94 60.82
C VAL A 2 -20.84 -5.04 59.76
N CYS A 3 -21.83 -5.04 58.90
CA CYS A 3 -22.02 -5.97 57.83
C CYS A 3 -20.99 -5.65 56.72
N GLY A 4 -20.07 -6.56 56.42
CA GLY A 4 -19.19 -6.51 55.27
C GLY A 4 -20.03 -6.80 54.02
N MET A 5 -19.94 -5.91 53.05
CA MET A 5 -20.35 -6.17 51.66
C MET A 5 -19.13 -6.61 50.88
N ASP A 6 -19.09 -7.92 50.61
CA ASP A 6 -18.14 -8.49 49.65
C ASP A 6 -18.61 -8.14 48.24
N ASP A 7 -17.93 -7.20 47.60
CA ASP A 7 -18.02 -7.00 46.18
C ASP A 7 -17.12 -8.01 45.45
N GLY A 8 -17.68 -9.15 45.14
CA GLY A 8 -17.05 -10.22 44.35
C GLY A 8 -16.87 -9.85 42.88
N PRO A 9 -16.07 -10.62 42.13
CA PRO A 9 -15.39 -10.24 40.90
C PRO A 9 -16.35 -10.19 39.68
N LYS A 10 -16.82 -9.01 39.36
CA LYS A 10 -17.65 -8.78 38.16
C LYS A 10 -16.91 -8.07 37.01
N THR A 11 -15.61 -7.86 37.12
CA THR A 11 -14.84 -7.07 36.12
C THR A 11 -14.04 -7.92 35.16
N ASP A 12 -13.72 -9.17 35.48
CA ASP A 12 -12.81 -9.99 34.66
C ASP A 12 -13.42 -10.47 33.33
N TRP A 13 -14.72 -10.76 33.31
CA TRP A 13 -15.38 -11.16 32.08
C TRP A 13 -15.61 -9.99 31.12
N LEU A 14 -15.77 -8.76 31.64
CA LEU A 14 -15.88 -7.54 30.82
C LEU A 14 -14.55 -7.18 30.17
N ILE A 15 -13.44 -7.33 30.88
CA ILE A 15 -12.09 -7.08 30.35
C ILE A 15 -11.77 -8.12 29.27
N SER A 16 -12.05 -9.41 29.52
CA SER A 16 -11.89 -10.48 28.53
C SER A 16 -12.80 -10.32 27.30
N ALA A 17 -14.00 -9.77 27.48
CA ALA A 17 -14.89 -9.46 26.35
C ALA A 17 -14.40 -8.25 25.56
N LEU A 18 -13.86 -7.22 26.21
CA LEU A 18 -13.30 -6.04 25.56
C LEU A 18 -12.02 -6.37 24.78
N GLU A 19 -11.14 -7.25 25.26
CA GLU A 19 -9.97 -7.72 24.52
C GLU A 19 -10.33 -8.51 23.27
N LYS A 20 -11.37 -9.35 23.32
CA LYS A 20 -11.90 -10.05 22.13
C LYS A 20 -12.54 -9.11 21.12
N PHE A 21 -13.16 -8.02 21.59
CA PHE A 21 -13.74 -6.98 20.71
C PHE A 21 -12.67 -6.06 20.11
N SER A 22 -11.56 -5.78 20.82
CA SER A 22 -10.44 -4.98 20.30
C SER A 22 -9.84 -5.62 19.06
N GLY A 23 -9.54 -6.92 19.07
CA GLY A 23 -9.05 -7.63 17.89
C GLY A 23 -10.04 -7.69 16.71
N ALA A 24 -11.34 -7.70 17.00
CA ALA A 24 -12.38 -7.68 15.96
C ALA A 24 -12.58 -6.27 15.37
N VAL A 25 -12.37 -5.22 16.17
CA VAL A 25 -12.43 -3.82 15.71
C VAL A 25 -11.24 -3.50 14.81
N ASP A 26 -10.05 -3.98 15.15
CA ASP A 26 -8.86 -3.81 14.31
C ASP A 26 -9.01 -4.56 12.96
N LEU A 27 -9.62 -5.75 12.97
CA LEU A 27 -9.92 -6.49 11.75
C LEU A 27 -11.01 -5.79 10.89
N LEU A 28 -12.02 -5.19 11.52
CA LEU A 28 -13.08 -4.42 10.84
C LEU A 28 -12.56 -3.09 10.30
N VAL A 29 -11.61 -2.44 10.99
CA VAL A 29 -10.96 -1.22 10.51
C VAL A 29 -10.07 -1.51 9.28
N GLN A 30 -9.47 -2.69 9.19
CA GLN A 30 -8.72 -3.08 7.99
C GLN A 30 -9.60 -3.40 6.78
N VAL A 31 -10.85 -3.82 6.98
CA VAL A 31 -11.80 -4.12 5.88
C VAL A 31 -12.46 -2.85 5.31
N GLY A 32 -12.40 -1.71 6.02
CA GLY A 32 -13.11 -0.47 5.65
C GLY A 32 -12.37 0.51 4.75
N ASN A 33 -11.06 0.41 4.60
CA ASN A 33 -10.28 1.41 3.87
C ASN A 33 -9.90 0.93 2.46
N ILE A 34 -10.92 0.84 1.58
CA ILE A 34 -10.69 0.79 0.12
C ILE A 34 -10.34 2.22 -0.33
N GLU A 35 -9.21 2.71 0.12
CA GLU A 35 -8.79 4.07 -0.16
C GLU A 35 -7.99 4.15 -1.46
N MET A 36 -8.27 5.19 -2.26
CA MET A 36 -7.37 5.63 -3.32
C MET A 36 -6.07 6.11 -2.67
N ILE A 37 -4.95 5.88 -3.34
CA ILE A 37 -3.65 6.32 -2.85
C ILE A 37 -3.61 7.84 -2.81
N GLN A 38 -3.33 8.40 -1.65
CA GLN A 38 -3.16 9.83 -1.42
C GLN A 38 -1.85 10.12 -0.68
N THR A 39 -1.60 11.36 -0.34
CA THR A 39 -0.49 11.75 0.53
C THR A 39 -0.61 11.01 1.87
N GLU A 40 0.52 10.58 2.42
CA GLU A 40 0.66 9.79 3.66
C GLU A 40 0.18 8.33 3.58
N SER A 41 -0.38 7.88 2.45
CA SER A 41 -0.67 6.45 2.26
C SER A 41 0.62 5.63 2.24
N ARG A 42 0.61 4.50 2.94
CA ARG A 42 1.67 3.50 2.87
C ARG A 42 1.40 2.53 1.73
N LEU A 43 2.46 2.16 1.02
CA LEU A 43 2.41 1.20 -0.08
C LEU A 43 3.53 0.19 0.09
N ASP A 44 3.29 -1.01 -0.36
CA ASP A 44 4.31 -2.03 -0.51
C ASP A 44 5.14 -1.78 -1.77
N VAL A 45 6.38 -2.25 -1.76
CA VAL A 45 7.26 -2.14 -2.92
C VAL A 45 7.29 -3.47 -3.66
N ALA A 46 6.92 -3.44 -4.94
CA ALA A 46 6.81 -4.63 -5.78
C ALA A 46 8.08 -4.90 -6.61
N ASP A 47 9.23 -4.40 -6.18
CA ASP A 47 10.50 -4.58 -6.88
C ASP A 47 11.60 -5.20 -5.99
N ASN A 48 12.72 -5.58 -6.62
CA ASN A 48 13.86 -6.18 -5.94
C ASN A 48 14.93 -5.15 -5.52
N THR A 49 14.58 -3.88 -5.32
CA THR A 49 15.51 -2.83 -4.87
C THR A 49 15.94 -2.97 -3.42
N GLY A 50 15.17 -3.74 -2.65
CA GLY A 50 15.38 -3.93 -1.21
C GLY A 50 14.50 -3.04 -0.33
N ALA A 51 13.74 -2.10 -0.90
CA ALA A 51 12.69 -1.41 -0.17
C ALA A 51 11.53 -2.37 0.10
N LYS A 52 10.95 -2.31 1.31
CA LYS A 52 9.77 -3.10 1.69
C LYS A 52 8.52 -2.23 1.70
N SER A 53 8.58 -1.09 2.36
CA SER A 53 7.45 -0.17 2.54
C SER A 53 7.86 1.26 2.23
N VAL A 54 6.99 1.97 1.53
CA VAL A 54 7.15 3.38 1.17
C VAL A 54 5.94 4.20 1.60
N LEU A 55 6.16 5.48 1.84
CA LEU A 55 5.12 6.46 2.17
C LEU A 55 4.98 7.45 1.02
N CYS A 56 3.77 7.66 0.54
CA CYS A 56 3.47 8.68 -0.47
C CYS A 56 3.60 10.09 0.12
N ILE A 57 4.48 10.90 -0.43
CA ILE A 57 4.63 12.32 -0.06
C ILE A 57 3.70 13.18 -0.89
N LYS A 58 3.69 12.97 -2.22
CA LYS A 58 2.92 13.78 -3.15
C LYS A 58 2.53 12.98 -4.38
N VAL A 59 1.29 13.19 -4.83
CA VAL A 59 0.81 12.71 -6.12
C VAL A 59 1.18 13.73 -7.19
N LEU A 60 1.84 13.29 -8.26
CA LEU A 60 2.20 14.13 -9.39
C LEU A 60 1.07 14.14 -10.44
N GLY A 61 1.04 15.15 -11.28
CA GLY A 61 0.06 15.24 -12.39
C GLY A 61 -0.89 16.44 -12.32
N GLY A 62 -0.57 17.46 -11.54
CA GLY A 62 -1.32 18.73 -11.49
C GLY A 62 -1.47 19.31 -10.10
N SER A 63 -1.74 20.61 -10.02
CA SER A 63 -1.78 21.37 -8.76
C SER A 63 -2.87 20.90 -7.79
N LYS A 64 -4.01 20.44 -8.30
CA LYS A 64 -5.16 20.01 -7.48
C LYS A 64 -5.30 18.48 -7.36
N ARG A 65 -4.36 17.71 -7.90
CA ARG A 65 -4.48 16.25 -7.86
C ARG A 65 -4.23 15.72 -6.45
N ARG A 66 -5.24 15.06 -5.89
CA ARG A 66 -5.23 14.52 -4.52
C ARG A 66 -4.98 13.02 -4.48
N TYR A 67 -5.45 12.29 -5.47
CA TYR A 67 -5.48 10.82 -5.49
C TYR A 67 -4.68 10.27 -6.66
N ALA A 68 -4.00 9.16 -6.42
CA ALA A 68 -3.30 8.37 -7.42
C ALA A 68 -4.05 7.07 -7.72
N SER A 69 -4.08 6.72 -9.00
CA SER A 69 -4.56 5.45 -9.54
C SER A 69 -3.38 4.66 -10.10
N VAL A 70 -3.64 3.45 -10.61
CA VAL A 70 -2.61 2.67 -11.30
C VAL A 70 -2.09 3.45 -12.54
N GLY A 71 -0.78 3.39 -12.76
CA GLY A 71 -0.10 4.15 -13.81
C GLY A 71 0.30 5.57 -13.44
N ASP A 72 -0.12 6.06 -12.27
CA ASP A 72 0.25 7.39 -11.81
C ASP A 72 1.63 7.40 -11.16
N ILE A 73 2.34 8.51 -11.39
CA ILE A 73 3.65 8.76 -10.78
C ILE A 73 3.43 9.52 -9.47
N ILE A 74 4.06 9.03 -8.41
CA ILE A 74 4.02 9.61 -7.08
C ILE A 74 5.44 9.85 -6.56
N LYS A 75 5.59 10.82 -5.65
CA LYS A 75 6.82 10.98 -4.85
C LYS A 75 6.66 10.21 -3.55
N VAL A 76 7.64 9.35 -3.26
CA VAL A 76 7.62 8.49 -2.08
C VAL A 76 8.90 8.61 -1.28
N THR A 77 8.80 8.39 0.02
CA THR A 77 9.94 8.18 0.91
C THR A 77 9.96 6.75 1.39
N ILE A 78 11.16 6.17 1.49
CA ILE A 78 11.35 4.80 1.95
C ILE A 78 11.26 4.77 3.48
N LYS A 79 10.33 3.99 4.01
CA LYS A 79 10.18 3.79 5.46
C LYS A 79 10.92 2.55 5.95
N GLU A 80 10.89 1.49 5.15
CA GLU A 80 11.56 0.24 5.46
C GLU A 80 12.36 -0.25 4.27
N ALA A 81 13.64 -0.54 4.49
CA ALA A 81 14.52 -1.11 3.49
C ALA A 81 15.42 -2.18 4.08
N ALA A 82 15.81 -3.16 3.28
CA ALA A 82 16.82 -4.15 3.62
C ALA A 82 18.19 -3.48 3.73
N PRO A 83 19.05 -3.86 4.70
CA PRO A 83 20.34 -3.20 4.94
C PRO A 83 21.31 -3.30 3.75
N ARG A 84 21.19 -4.33 2.90
CA ARG A 84 22.01 -4.55 1.68
C ARG A 84 21.27 -4.18 0.38
N GLY A 85 20.16 -3.42 0.47
CA GLY A 85 19.40 -2.98 -0.69
C GLY A 85 20.11 -1.89 -1.49
N ARG A 86 19.63 -1.66 -2.72
CA ARG A 86 20.09 -0.56 -3.60
C ARG A 86 19.67 0.80 -3.09
N VAL A 87 18.64 0.83 -2.23
CA VAL A 87 18.02 2.04 -1.69
C VAL A 87 18.06 2.01 -0.17
N LYS A 88 18.13 3.19 0.46
CA LYS A 88 18.23 3.33 1.91
C LYS A 88 16.97 3.92 2.50
N LYS A 89 16.71 3.63 3.77
CA LYS A 89 15.63 4.24 4.56
C LYS A 89 15.79 5.76 4.58
N GLY A 90 14.68 6.48 4.39
CA GLY A 90 14.63 7.95 4.40
C GLY A 90 14.88 8.61 3.05
N GLU A 91 15.38 7.91 2.06
CA GLU A 91 15.56 8.46 0.71
C GLU A 91 14.22 8.72 0.01
N VAL A 92 14.20 9.70 -0.90
CA VAL A 92 13.03 10.12 -1.66
C VAL A 92 13.20 9.74 -3.12
N TYR A 93 12.24 8.99 -3.65
CA TYR A 93 12.21 8.54 -5.05
C TYR A 93 10.91 8.90 -5.75
N SER A 94 10.92 8.81 -7.06
CA SER A 94 9.70 8.71 -7.84
C SER A 94 9.27 7.24 -7.86
N ALA A 95 7.98 6.98 -7.82
CA ALA A 95 7.44 5.64 -7.95
C ALA A 95 6.20 5.65 -8.83
N VAL A 96 5.91 4.56 -9.50
CA VAL A 96 4.66 4.34 -10.22
C VAL A 96 3.80 3.35 -9.46
N VAL A 97 2.51 3.62 -9.39
CA VAL A 97 1.54 2.73 -8.77
C VAL A 97 1.22 1.59 -9.72
N VAL A 98 1.43 0.35 -9.30
CA VAL A 98 1.18 -0.86 -10.12
C VAL A 98 -0.04 -1.63 -9.68
N ARG A 99 -0.42 -1.58 -8.40
CA ARG A 99 -1.59 -2.23 -7.83
C ARG A 99 -2.31 -1.31 -6.87
N THR A 100 -3.64 -1.38 -6.85
CA THR A 100 -4.48 -0.64 -5.92
C THR A 100 -5.56 -1.53 -5.33
N ALA A 101 -5.82 -1.39 -4.04
CA ALA A 101 -6.90 -2.09 -3.35
C ALA A 101 -8.29 -1.61 -3.79
N LYS A 102 -8.42 -0.35 -4.25
CA LYS A 102 -9.69 0.16 -4.79
C LYS A 102 -10.06 -0.52 -6.12
N GLY A 103 -9.05 -0.90 -6.91
CA GLY A 103 -9.23 -1.47 -8.23
C GLY A 103 -9.55 -0.45 -9.31
N ILE A 104 -9.55 -0.94 -10.55
CA ILE A 104 -9.81 -0.16 -11.76
C ILE A 104 -11.00 -0.78 -12.48
N ARG A 105 -11.98 0.05 -12.84
CA ARG A 105 -13.07 -0.35 -13.72
C ARG A 105 -12.68 -0.10 -15.17
N ARG A 106 -12.77 -1.12 -16.01
CA ARG A 106 -12.51 -1.07 -17.45
C ARG A 106 -13.78 -0.73 -18.22
N GLY A 107 -13.61 -0.34 -19.47
CA GLY A 107 -14.73 0.00 -20.37
C GLY A 107 -15.63 -1.20 -20.72
N ASP A 108 -15.14 -2.41 -20.59
CA ASP A 108 -15.91 -3.66 -20.76
C ASP A 108 -16.75 -4.03 -19.51
N GLY A 109 -16.72 -3.20 -18.47
CA GLY A 109 -17.42 -3.43 -17.20
C GLY A 109 -16.65 -4.30 -16.20
N SER A 110 -15.51 -4.88 -16.57
CA SER A 110 -14.68 -5.67 -15.66
C SER A 110 -14.02 -4.79 -14.61
N LEU A 111 -13.80 -5.34 -13.42
CA LEU A 111 -13.12 -4.69 -12.30
C LEU A 111 -11.87 -5.49 -11.95
N VAL A 112 -10.71 -4.86 -12.04
CA VAL A 112 -9.43 -5.43 -11.56
C VAL A 112 -9.12 -4.84 -10.21
N LYS A 113 -9.04 -5.68 -9.18
CA LYS A 113 -8.81 -5.29 -7.79
C LYS A 113 -7.72 -6.18 -7.18
N PHE A 114 -6.91 -5.60 -6.29
CA PHE A 114 -5.86 -6.29 -5.54
C PHE A 114 -6.10 -6.17 -4.03
N ASP A 115 -5.45 -7.02 -3.25
CA ASP A 115 -5.59 -7.01 -1.79
C ASP A 115 -4.87 -5.82 -1.15
N GLY A 116 -3.81 -5.31 -1.79
CA GLY A 116 -3.01 -4.21 -1.27
C GLY A 116 -2.58 -3.21 -2.34
N ASN A 117 -2.05 -2.09 -1.87
CA ASN A 117 -1.46 -1.05 -2.71
C ASN A 117 0.02 -1.33 -2.91
N ALA A 118 0.50 -1.35 -4.15
CA ALA A 118 1.92 -1.55 -4.44
C ALA A 118 2.45 -0.58 -5.49
N ALA A 119 3.71 -0.20 -5.32
CA ALA A 119 4.42 0.71 -6.21
C ALA A 119 5.78 0.12 -6.63
N VAL A 120 6.30 0.59 -7.75
CA VAL A 120 7.63 0.29 -8.27
C VAL A 120 8.46 1.56 -8.28
N LEU A 121 9.69 1.49 -7.76
CA LEU A 121 10.60 2.64 -7.68
C LEU A 121 11.19 2.97 -9.05
N LEU A 122 11.23 4.27 -9.34
CA LEU A 122 11.73 4.80 -10.59
C LEU A 122 12.97 5.68 -10.36
N ASN A 123 13.88 5.67 -11.32
CA ASN A 123 14.98 6.61 -11.39
C ASN A 123 14.51 7.98 -11.95
N ALA A 124 15.45 8.92 -12.12
CA ALA A 124 15.18 10.24 -12.69
C ALA A 124 14.69 10.17 -14.16
N LYS A 125 15.02 9.11 -14.89
CA LYS A 125 14.59 8.88 -16.29
C LYS A 125 13.24 8.17 -16.40
N LEU A 126 12.52 7.96 -15.29
CA LEU A 126 11.26 7.22 -15.19
C LEU A 126 11.40 5.73 -15.56
N GLU A 127 12.60 5.16 -15.41
CA GLU A 127 12.84 3.75 -15.58
C GLU A 127 12.84 3.02 -14.22
N PRO A 128 12.43 1.75 -14.15
CA PRO A 128 12.49 1.00 -12.91
C PRO A 128 13.93 0.81 -12.44
N ILE A 129 14.18 1.01 -11.16
CA ILE A 129 15.49 0.77 -10.51
C ILE A 129 15.69 -0.73 -10.32
N GLY A 130 14.62 -1.45 -10.00
CA GLY A 130 14.60 -2.89 -9.86
C GLY A 130 14.73 -3.60 -11.21
N THR A 131 15.35 -4.76 -11.19
CA THR A 131 15.49 -5.63 -12.38
C THR A 131 14.40 -6.70 -12.46
N ARG A 132 13.58 -6.86 -11.43
CA ARG A 132 12.50 -7.83 -11.35
C ARG A 132 11.32 -7.21 -10.59
N ILE A 133 10.11 -7.50 -11.03
CA ILE A 133 8.87 -7.08 -10.38
C ILE A 133 8.20 -8.30 -9.77
N PHE A 134 7.64 -8.16 -8.58
CA PHE A 134 6.96 -9.23 -7.85
C PHE A 134 5.45 -9.08 -7.99
N GLY A 135 4.81 -10.19 -8.36
CA GLY A 135 3.37 -10.30 -8.50
C GLY A 135 2.81 -9.69 -9.79
N PRO A 136 1.49 -9.73 -9.96
CA PRO A 136 0.82 -9.29 -11.16
C PRO A 136 0.86 -7.77 -11.33
N VAL A 137 0.82 -7.33 -12.57
CA VAL A 137 0.77 -5.92 -12.98
C VAL A 137 -0.43 -5.72 -13.89
N THR A 138 -1.06 -4.58 -13.85
CA THR A 138 -2.23 -4.29 -14.68
C THR A 138 -1.84 -3.89 -16.10
N ARG A 139 -2.71 -4.23 -17.06
CA ARG A 139 -2.56 -3.90 -18.49
C ARG A 139 -2.52 -2.39 -18.74
N GLU A 140 -3.09 -1.58 -17.87
CA GLU A 140 -3.12 -0.11 -17.93
C GLU A 140 -1.72 0.52 -17.93
N LEU A 141 -0.69 -0.23 -17.46
CA LEU A 141 0.71 0.18 -17.53
C LEU A 141 1.36 0.01 -18.91
N ARG A 142 0.65 -0.52 -19.92
CA ARG A 142 1.13 -0.60 -21.31
C ARG A 142 1.16 0.77 -22.00
N THR A 143 1.84 1.72 -21.41
CA THR A 143 2.16 3.01 -22.01
C THR A 143 3.63 3.02 -22.41
N GLU A 144 4.03 3.82 -23.37
CA GLU A 144 5.43 3.93 -23.80
C GLU A 144 6.41 4.14 -22.65
N LYS A 145 5.98 4.90 -21.62
CA LYS A 145 6.81 5.22 -20.45
C LYS A 145 7.09 4.02 -19.55
N PHE A 146 6.17 3.04 -19.50
CA PHE A 146 6.23 1.93 -18.53
C PHE A 146 6.33 0.54 -19.16
N MET A 147 6.62 0.46 -20.46
CA MET A 147 6.81 -0.83 -21.15
C MET A 147 7.88 -1.72 -20.52
N LYS A 148 8.94 -1.10 -19.95
CA LYS A 148 9.99 -1.85 -19.23
C LYS A 148 9.42 -2.54 -17.98
N ILE A 149 8.49 -1.92 -17.28
CA ILE A 149 7.84 -2.49 -16.09
C ILE A 149 7.00 -3.71 -16.49
N VAL A 150 6.23 -3.56 -17.56
CA VAL A 150 5.41 -4.66 -18.08
C VAL A 150 6.25 -5.86 -18.53
N SER A 151 7.42 -5.60 -19.15
CA SER A 151 8.33 -6.68 -19.60
C SER A 151 9.04 -7.41 -18.43
N LEU A 152 9.21 -6.74 -17.29
CA LEU A 152 9.83 -7.32 -16.09
C LEU A 152 8.83 -8.02 -15.16
N ALA A 153 7.54 -7.85 -15.40
CA ALA A 153 6.49 -8.45 -14.61
C ALA A 153 6.26 -9.92 -15.02
N PRO A 154 6.02 -10.83 -14.07
CA PRO A 154 5.75 -12.23 -14.36
C PRO A 154 4.38 -12.45 -14.99
N GLU A 155 3.43 -11.59 -14.69
CA GLU A 155 2.04 -11.68 -15.13
C GLU A 155 1.44 -10.29 -15.36
N VAL A 156 0.63 -10.15 -16.40
CA VAL A 156 -0.06 -8.91 -16.79
C VAL A 156 -1.55 -9.20 -16.96
N LEU A 157 -2.35 -8.62 -16.06
CA LEU A 157 -3.81 -8.77 -15.97
C LEU A 157 -4.56 -7.72 -16.78
#